data_9a7b13bf069d9e016484037f8f9af59e
#
_entry.id   9a7b13bf069d9e016484037f8f9af59e
#
_cell.length_a   1.000
_cell.length_b   1.000
_cell.length_c   1.000
_cell.angle_alpha   90.00
_cell.angle_beta   90.00
_cell.angle_gamma   90.00
#
_symmetry.space_group_name_H-M   'P 1'
#
loop_
_entity.id
_entity.type
_entity.pdbx_description
1 polymer ?
#
loop_
_entity_poly.entity_id
_entity_poly.type
_entity_poly.pdbx_seq_one_letter_code
_entity_poly.pdbx_strand_id
1 'polypeptide(L)'
;MKDKNSGSCLILEKVSHSYGAVSVLNDLNLVVHSGEVVVMVGPSGCGKTTLLNLLSGYIQPVSGSIRKEGVIRTVYQQDGLFPWLTVGENIAIGLRSLKDATLQEKERVELINLIHLEGFEHHYPHQLSGGMRQRVELARVLAGESDILLMDEPFSALDYQTRLRMRSELARLLEQRPRTVVFVTHDIEEAAQLADRVLVLSNRPATICRELHIPSRRPRHLTDPAVIDAMKEILKELGLPT
;
A
#
# COMPACT_ATOMS: atom_id res chain seq x y z
N MET A 1 -13.55 23.23 -4.74
CA MET A 1 -12.44 22.94 -3.83
C MET A 1 -13.04 22.45 -2.54
N LYS A 2 -13.10 21.13 -2.32
CA LYS A 2 -13.47 20.58 -1.00
C LYS A 2 -12.24 20.63 -0.14
N ASP A 3 -12.32 21.29 0.99
CA ASP A 3 -11.29 21.27 2.02
C ASP A 3 -10.90 19.81 2.31
N LYS A 4 -9.61 19.50 2.13
CA LYS A 4 -9.05 18.25 2.64
C LYS A 4 -9.28 18.27 4.13
N ASN A 5 -10.21 17.45 4.60
CA ASN A 5 -10.52 17.30 6.01
C ASN A 5 -9.22 16.84 6.70
N SER A 6 -8.55 17.75 7.38
CA SER A 6 -7.21 17.58 7.94
C SER A 6 -7.20 16.77 9.24
N GLY A 7 -8.09 15.78 9.35
CA GLY A 7 -8.09 14.83 10.45
C GLY A 7 -6.97 13.79 10.28
N SER A 8 -6.29 13.44 11.36
CA SER A 8 -5.41 12.27 11.40
C SER A 8 -6.26 11.00 11.49
N CYS A 9 -6.00 10.01 10.62
CA CYS A 9 -6.75 8.75 10.60
C CYS A 9 -5.97 7.57 11.18
N LEU A 10 -4.64 7.68 11.27
CA LEU A 10 -3.77 6.72 11.96
C LEU A 10 -2.80 7.48 12.86
N ILE A 11 -2.72 7.07 14.12
CA ILE A 11 -1.79 7.68 15.10
C ILE A 11 -1.12 6.55 15.89
N LEU A 12 0.20 6.50 15.84
CA LEU A 12 1.05 5.66 16.65
C LEU A 12 1.76 6.51 17.68
N GLU A 13 1.69 6.10 18.94
CA GLU A 13 2.36 6.79 20.05
C GLU A 13 3.25 5.79 20.80
N LYS A 14 4.57 5.96 20.69
CA LYS A 14 5.62 5.16 21.35
C LYS A 14 5.42 3.65 21.16
N VAL A 15 5.08 3.25 19.94
CA VAL A 15 4.78 1.85 19.60
C VAL A 15 6.06 1.04 19.53
N SER A 16 6.12 -0.02 20.35
CA SER A 16 7.19 -1.02 20.29
C SER A 16 6.62 -2.42 20.17
N HIS A 17 7.35 -3.31 19.49
CA HIS A 17 6.96 -4.70 19.32
C HIS A 17 8.16 -5.64 19.28
N SER A 18 7.99 -6.83 19.87
CA SER A 18 9.00 -7.89 19.92
C SER A 18 8.34 -9.25 19.72
N TYR A 19 9.03 -10.17 19.07
CA TYR A 19 8.69 -11.59 19.03
C TYR A 19 9.62 -12.36 19.96
N GLY A 20 9.10 -12.71 21.15
CA GLY A 20 9.92 -13.29 22.21
C GLY A 20 11.06 -12.34 22.61
N ALA A 21 12.31 -12.80 22.52
CA ALA A 21 13.49 -12.00 22.85
C ALA A 21 13.94 -11.05 21.71
N VAL A 22 13.34 -11.15 20.53
CA VAL A 22 13.76 -10.35 19.35
C VAL A 22 12.95 -9.07 19.29
N SER A 23 13.60 -7.94 19.63
CA SER A 23 13.00 -6.61 19.43
C SER A 23 12.99 -6.26 17.95
N VAL A 24 11.82 -5.88 17.42
CA VAL A 24 11.60 -5.59 16.00
C VAL A 24 11.35 -4.10 15.77
N LEU A 25 10.49 -3.49 16.58
CA LEU A 25 10.16 -2.06 16.50
C LEU A 25 10.38 -1.41 17.85
N ASN A 26 10.91 -0.20 17.84
CA ASN A 26 11.22 0.52 19.07
C ASN A 26 10.76 1.98 19.02
N ASP A 27 9.87 2.35 19.93
CA ASP A 27 9.39 3.72 20.18
C ASP A 27 8.94 4.46 18.90
N LEU A 28 8.16 3.81 18.04
CA LEU A 28 7.67 4.41 16.81
C LEU A 28 6.56 5.42 17.10
N ASN A 29 6.73 6.61 16.56
CA ASN A 29 5.72 7.67 16.58
C ASN A 29 5.39 8.03 15.12
N LEU A 30 4.10 8.00 14.77
CA LEU A 30 3.65 8.29 13.39
C LEU A 30 2.24 8.85 13.42
N VAL A 31 2.02 9.89 12.65
CA VAL A 31 0.68 10.41 12.34
C VAL A 31 0.48 10.32 10.83
N VAL A 32 -0.60 9.67 10.37
CA VAL A 32 -1.01 9.66 8.96
C VAL A 32 -2.29 10.44 8.82
N HIS A 33 -2.31 11.35 7.86
CA HIS A 33 -3.45 12.22 7.60
C HIS A 33 -4.40 11.60 6.58
N SER A 34 -5.68 11.95 6.68
CA SER A 34 -6.70 11.50 5.74
C SER A 34 -6.36 11.91 4.30
N GLY A 35 -6.38 10.93 3.38
CA GLY A 35 -6.04 11.12 1.96
C GLY A 35 -4.54 11.17 1.67
N GLU A 36 -3.68 10.95 2.67
CA GLU A 36 -2.22 10.90 2.51
C GLU A 36 -1.76 9.51 2.04
N VAL A 37 -0.79 9.50 1.14
CA VAL A 37 -0.06 8.28 0.73
C VAL A 37 1.29 8.27 1.41
N VAL A 38 1.45 7.44 2.43
CA VAL A 38 2.70 7.23 3.16
C VAL A 38 3.35 5.94 2.69
N VAL A 39 4.59 6.02 2.26
CA VAL A 39 5.36 4.84 1.85
C VAL A 39 6.50 4.62 2.83
N MET A 40 6.63 3.38 3.31
CA MET A 40 7.70 2.97 4.20
C MET A 40 8.73 2.13 3.45
N VAL A 41 9.96 2.57 3.50
CA VAL A 41 11.13 1.86 2.95
C VAL A 41 12.11 1.53 4.06
N GLY A 42 12.95 0.54 3.85
CA GLY A 42 13.97 0.14 4.82
C GLY A 42 14.58 -1.22 4.50
N PRO A 43 15.64 -1.62 5.19
CA PRO A 43 16.34 -2.89 4.95
C PRO A 43 15.40 -4.10 5.02
N SER A 44 15.77 -5.18 4.32
CA SER A 44 15.02 -6.42 4.41
C SER A 44 14.99 -6.93 5.85
N GLY A 45 13.82 -7.37 6.31
CA GLY A 45 13.64 -7.87 7.66
C GLY A 45 13.67 -6.81 8.78
N CYS A 46 13.70 -5.50 8.50
CA CYS A 46 13.72 -4.48 9.56
C CYS A 46 12.40 -4.40 10.37
N GLY A 47 11.27 -4.92 9.84
CA GLY A 47 9.99 -4.91 10.58
C GLY A 47 8.85 -4.22 9.84
N LYS A 48 8.97 -3.93 8.55
CA LYS A 48 7.93 -3.27 7.74
C LYS A 48 6.59 -4.01 7.78
N THR A 49 6.58 -5.31 7.48
CA THR A 49 5.40 -6.17 7.57
C THR A 49 4.85 -6.25 8.99
N THR A 50 5.72 -6.25 10.01
CA THR A 50 5.28 -6.21 11.42
C THR A 50 4.53 -4.91 11.72
N LEU A 51 5.02 -3.79 11.22
CA LEU A 51 4.36 -2.51 11.38
C LEU A 51 3.00 -2.48 10.68
N LEU A 52 2.89 -3.01 9.45
CA LEU A 52 1.60 -3.16 8.77
C LEU A 52 0.63 -4.07 9.54
N ASN A 53 1.10 -5.17 10.12
CA ASN A 53 0.28 -6.07 10.93
C ASN A 53 -0.24 -5.39 12.21
N LEU A 54 0.54 -4.51 12.81
CA LEU A 54 0.10 -3.65 13.91
C LEU A 54 -0.96 -2.64 13.45
N LEU A 55 -0.74 -1.98 12.32
CA LEU A 55 -1.67 -1.03 11.74
C LEU A 55 -2.99 -1.70 11.32
N SER A 56 -2.96 -2.91 10.78
CA SER A 56 -4.18 -3.67 10.47
C SER A 56 -4.93 -4.14 11.72
N GLY A 57 -4.22 -4.28 12.85
CA GLY A 57 -4.72 -4.86 14.09
C GLY A 57 -4.64 -6.38 14.13
N TYR A 58 -3.93 -6.99 13.18
CA TYR A 58 -3.67 -8.42 13.17
C TYR A 58 -2.84 -8.86 14.38
N ILE A 59 -1.90 -8.02 14.82
CA ILE A 59 -1.16 -8.17 16.07
C ILE A 59 -1.30 -6.90 16.92
N GLN A 60 -1.03 -7.02 18.23
CA GLN A 60 -1.06 -5.90 19.17
C GLN A 60 0.38 -5.44 19.49
N PRO A 61 0.62 -4.15 19.75
CA PRO A 61 1.91 -3.68 20.21
C PRO A 61 2.22 -4.20 21.63
N VAL A 62 3.50 -4.40 21.92
CA VAL A 62 3.96 -4.74 23.29
C VAL A 62 3.89 -3.52 24.20
N SER A 63 4.15 -2.34 23.64
CA SER A 63 3.98 -1.05 24.35
C SER A 63 3.57 0.06 23.39
N GLY A 64 3.06 1.15 23.93
CA GLY A 64 2.51 2.26 23.16
C GLY A 64 1.06 2.06 22.77
N SER A 65 0.54 2.94 21.93
CA SER A 65 -0.85 2.91 21.48
C SER A 65 -0.97 3.16 19.98
N ILE A 66 -2.01 2.55 19.38
CA ILE A 66 -2.38 2.76 17.99
C ILE A 66 -3.85 3.15 17.93
N ARG A 67 -4.10 4.37 17.46
CA ARG A 67 -5.45 4.86 17.17
C ARG A 67 -5.67 4.84 15.66
N LYS A 68 -6.82 4.36 15.25
CA LYS A 68 -7.21 4.25 13.84
C LYS A 68 -8.68 4.54 13.68
N GLU A 69 -9.01 5.35 12.67
CA GLU A 69 -10.38 5.76 12.37
C GLU A 69 -10.76 5.28 10.98
N GLY A 70 -11.93 4.64 10.86
CA GLY A 70 -12.46 4.16 9.60
C GLY A 70 -12.17 2.68 9.28
N VAL A 71 -12.59 2.29 8.08
CA VAL A 71 -12.49 0.91 7.58
C VAL A 71 -11.12 0.70 6.94
N ILE A 72 -10.39 -0.29 7.45
CA ILE A 72 -9.07 -0.68 6.93
C ILE A 72 -9.21 -1.89 6.02
N ARG A 73 -8.56 -1.85 4.86
CA ARG A 73 -8.34 -2.99 3.98
C ARG A 73 -6.86 -3.20 3.75
N THR A 74 -6.44 -4.47 3.66
CA THR A 74 -5.03 -4.82 3.55
C THR A 74 -4.78 -5.71 2.34
N VAL A 75 -3.77 -5.35 1.54
CA VAL A 75 -3.10 -6.24 0.56
C VAL A 75 -1.92 -6.86 1.28
N TYR A 76 -1.91 -8.18 1.39
CA TYR A 76 -0.80 -8.92 2.00
C TYR A 76 0.20 -9.37 0.94
N GLN A 77 1.43 -9.64 1.35
CA GLN A 77 2.49 -10.15 0.47
C GLN A 77 2.20 -11.55 -0.09
N GLN A 78 1.43 -12.37 0.66
CA GLN A 78 1.03 -13.71 0.22
C GLN A 78 -0.35 -13.68 -0.42
N ASP A 79 -0.57 -14.58 -1.39
CA ASP A 79 -1.84 -14.73 -2.11
C ASP A 79 -3.04 -14.83 -1.15
N GLY A 80 -3.81 -13.76 -1.05
CA GLY A 80 -5.03 -13.71 -0.25
C GLY A 80 -6.30 -14.04 -1.05
N LEU A 81 -6.17 -14.53 -2.29
CA LEU A 81 -7.34 -14.87 -3.11
C LEU A 81 -8.06 -16.11 -2.59
N PHE A 82 -9.38 -16.11 -2.71
CA PHE A 82 -10.19 -17.30 -2.44
C PHE A 82 -10.03 -18.29 -3.61
N PRO A 83 -9.40 -19.46 -3.41
CA PRO A 83 -9.03 -20.35 -4.49
C PRO A 83 -10.22 -21.01 -5.20
N TRP A 84 -11.39 -21.01 -4.58
CA TRP A 84 -12.65 -21.53 -5.11
C TRP A 84 -13.51 -20.50 -5.83
N LEU A 85 -13.06 -19.24 -5.90
CA LEU A 85 -13.72 -18.16 -6.62
C LEU A 85 -12.92 -17.76 -7.84
N THR A 86 -13.62 -17.36 -8.90
CA THR A 86 -13.01 -16.80 -10.11
C THR A 86 -12.42 -15.42 -9.87
N VAL A 87 -11.69 -14.86 -10.84
CA VAL A 87 -11.18 -13.47 -10.79
C VAL A 87 -12.31 -12.49 -10.53
N GLY A 88 -13.39 -12.55 -11.33
CA GLY A 88 -14.52 -11.64 -11.19
C GLY A 88 -15.22 -11.76 -9.81
N GLU A 89 -15.36 -12.98 -9.31
CA GLU A 89 -15.97 -13.24 -7.99
C GLU A 89 -15.07 -12.78 -6.85
N ASN A 90 -13.75 -12.96 -6.94
CA ASN A 90 -12.79 -12.44 -5.97
C ASN A 90 -12.89 -10.91 -5.86
N ILE A 91 -12.96 -10.19 -6.99
CA ILE A 91 -13.12 -8.73 -7.02
C ILE A 91 -14.50 -8.34 -6.46
N ALA A 92 -15.57 -9.06 -6.83
CA ALA A 92 -16.92 -8.79 -6.38
C ALA A 92 -17.10 -8.87 -4.86
N ILE A 93 -16.28 -9.65 -4.14
CA ILE A 93 -16.28 -9.64 -2.66
C ILE A 93 -15.97 -8.24 -2.12
N GLY A 94 -15.04 -7.53 -2.75
CA GLY A 94 -14.71 -6.16 -2.36
C GLY A 94 -15.88 -5.18 -2.57
N LEU A 95 -16.76 -5.46 -3.52
CA LEU A 95 -17.89 -4.61 -3.90
C LEU A 95 -19.19 -4.87 -3.12
N ARG A 96 -19.19 -5.81 -2.16
CA ARG A 96 -20.40 -6.20 -1.41
C ARG A 96 -21.04 -5.06 -0.61
N SER A 97 -20.31 -4.00 -0.30
CA SER A 97 -20.85 -2.79 0.34
C SER A 97 -21.76 -1.96 -0.59
N LEU A 98 -21.56 -2.06 -1.89
CA LEU A 98 -22.42 -1.41 -2.89
C LEU A 98 -23.73 -2.21 -3.00
N LYS A 99 -24.87 -1.53 -2.78
CA LYS A 99 -26.19 -2.19 -2.85
C LYS A 99 -26.73 -2.30 -4.27
N ASP A 100 -26.27 -1.48 -5.19
CA ASP A 100 -26.71 -1.43 -6.58
C ASP A 100 -25.91 -2.42 -7.43
N ALA A 101 -26.57 -3.44 -7.96
CA ALA A 101 -25.95 -4.49 -8.78
C ALA A 101 -25.36 -3.93 -10.10
N THR A 102 -25.99 -2.90 -10.69
CA THR A 102 -25.48 -2.25 -11.91
C THR A 102 -24.19 -1.50 -11.63
N LEU A 103 -24.12 -0.83 -10.48
CA LEU A 103 -22.91 -0.15 -10.04
C LEU A 103 -21.80 -1.15 -9.69
N GLN A 104 -22.13 -2.27 -9.02
CA GLN A 104 -21.17 -3.34 -8.76
C GLN A 104 -20.56 -3.87 -10.05
N GLU A 105 -21.37 -4.12 -11.07
CA GLU A 105 -20.90 -4.63 -12.36
C GLU A 105 -20.00 -3.62 -13.06
N LYS A 106 -20.39 -2.35 -13.09
CA LYS A 106 -19.58 -1.27 -13.65
C LYS A 106 -18.22 -1.17 -12.96
N GLU A 107 -18.20 -1.09 -11.64
CA GLU A 107 -16.94 -1.02 -10.86
C GLU A 107 -16.08 -2.29 -11.06
N ARG A 108 -16.70 -3.47 -11.18
CA ARG A 108 -15.98 -4.71 -11.47
C ARG A 108 -15.26 -4.65 -12.80
N VAL A 109 -15.94 -4.19 -13.85
CA VAL A 109 -15.35 -4.03 -15.19
C VAL A 109 -14.22 -2.99 -15.16
N GLU A 110 -14.42 -1.84 -14.50
CA GLU A 110 -13.38 -0.82 -14.37
C GLU A 110 -12.12 -1.37 -13.66
N LEU A 111 -12.31 -2.17 -12.60
CA LEU A 111 -11.19 -2.78 -11.88
C LEU A 111 -10.46 -3.85 -12.70
N ILE A 112 -11.19 -4.66 -13.49
CA ILE A 112 -10.59 -5.65 -14.38
C ILE A 112 -9.74 -4.96 -15.45
N ASN A 113 -10.24 -3.88 -16.03
CA ASN A 113 -9.50 -3.07 -17.01
C ASN A 113 -8.26 -2.43 -16.36
N LEU A 114 -8.41 -1.88 -15.15
CA LEU A 114 -7.29 -1.27 -14.41
C LEU A 114 -6.14 -2.24 -14.19
N ILE A 115 -6.44 -3.51 -13.92
CA ILE A 115 -5.42 -4.54 -13.69
C ILE A 115 -5.00 -5.29 -14.95
N HIS A 116 -5.53 -4.93 -16.12
CA HIS A 116 -5.26 -5.55 -17.43
C HIS A 116 -5.47 -7.08 -17.42
N LEU A 117 -6.65 -7.50 -16.98
CA LEU A 117 -7.07 -8.91 -16.95
C LEU A 117 -8.41 -9.15 -17.67
N GLU A 118 -8.69 -8.35 -18.71
CA GLU A 118 -9.82 -8.54 -19.60
C GLU A 118 -9.74 -9.94 -20.26
N GLY A 119 -10.84 -10.68 -20.22
CA GLY A 119 -10.92 -12.05 -20.71
C GLY A 119 -10.52 -13.13 -19.70
N PHE A 120 -10.04 -12.74 -18.51
CA PHE A 120 -9.69 -13.66 -17.42
C PHE A 120 -10.73 -13.71 -16.30
N GLU A 121 -11.88 -13.07 -16.45
CA GLU A 121 -12.91 -12.91 -15.42
C GLU A 121 -13.38 -14.23 -14.81
N HIS A 122 -13.43 -15.28 -15.65
CA HIS A 122 -13.91 -16.61 -15.28
C HIS A 122 -12.79 -17.57 -14.87
N HIS A 123 -11.52 -17.14 -14.87
CA HIS A 123 -10.40 -17.97 -14.46
C HIS A 123 -10.29 -18.04 -12.93
N TYR A 124 -9.88 -19.20 -12.43
CA TYR A 124 -9.59 -19.43 -11.02
C TYR A 124 -8.14 -19.09 -10.69
N PRO A 125 -7.79 -18.78 -9.42
CA PRO A 125 -6.43 -18.41 -9.02
C PRO A 125 -5.35 -19.40 -9.44
N HIS A 126 -5.64 -20.70 -9.44
CA HIS A 126 -4.68 -21.74 -9.88
C HIS A 126 -4.35 -21.71 -11.38
N GLN A 127 -5.15 -21.03 -12.19
CA GLN A 127 -4.95 -20.86 -13.64
C GLN A 127 -4.15 -19.58 -13.96
N LEU A 128 -3.80 -18.77 -12.94
CA LEU A 128 -3.15 -17.48 -13.10
C LEU A 128 -1.67 -17.56 -12.71
N SER A 129 -0.83 -16.74 -13.36
CA SER A 129 0.54 -16.50 -12.88
C SER A 129 0.54 -15.78 -11.53
N GLY A 130 1.68 -15.81 -10.79
CA GLY A 130 1.82 -15.10 -9.52
C GLY A 130 1.51 -13.60 -9.65
N GLY A 131 2.05 -12.96 -10.69
CA GLY A 131 1.77 -11.55 -10.96
C GLY A 131 0.31 -11.26 -11.32
N MET A 132 -0.38 -12.18 -12.02
CA MET A 132 -1.82 -12.03 -12.26
C MET A 132 -2.62 -12.13 -10.96
N ARG A 133 -2.28 -13.09 -10.08
CA ARG A 133 -2.94 -13.21 -8.77
C ARG A 133 -2.76 -11.96 -7.92
N GLN A 134 -1.54 -11.41 -7.87
CA GLN A 134 -1.25 -10.17 -7.13
C GLN A 134 -2.09 -8.99 -7.66
N ARG A 135 -2.25 -8.87 -8.97
CA ARG A 135 -3.11 -7.84 -9.59
C ARG A 135 -4.58 -8.01 -9.21
N VAL A 136 -5.10 -9.24 -9.18
CA VAL A 136 -6.49 -9.52 -8.74
C VAL A 136 -6.67 -9.16 -7.25
N GLU A 137 -5.69 -9.46 -6.42
CA GLU A 137 -5.72 -9.09 -4.99
C GLU A 137 -5.76 -7.58 -4.81
N LEU A 138 -4.92 -6.84 -5.54
CA LEU A 138 -4.94 -5.38 -5.54
C LEU A 138 -6.32 -4.85 -5.94
N ALA A 139 -6.90 -5.34 -7.05
CA ALA A 139 -8.23 -4.96 -7.49
C ALA A 139 -9.30 -5.24 -6.44
N ARG A 140 -9.27 -6.41 -5.78
CA ARG A 140 -10.22 -6.77 -4.72
C ARG A 140 -10.14 -5.82 -3.52
N VAL A 141 -8.95 -5.36 -3.14
CA VAL A 141 -8.78 -4.43 -2.03
C VAL A 141 -9.16 -3.01 -2.43
N LEU A 142 -8.89 -2.61 -3.68
CA LEU A 142 -9.34 -1.35 -4.26
C LEU A 142 -10.86 -1.31 -4.48
N ALA A 143 -11.50 -2.47 -4.64
CA ALA A 143 -12.93 -2.62 -4.77
C ALA A 143 -13.65 -2.18 -3.50
N GLY A 144 -14.62 -1.32 -3.66
CA GLY A 144 -15.46 -0.85 -2.56
C GLY A 144 -14.82 0.22 -1.68
N GLU A 145 -15.58 0.60 -0.67
CA GLU A 145 -15.22 1.70 0.21
C GLU A 145 -14.25 1.25 1.30
N SER A 146 -13.19 2.01 1.46
CA SER A 146 -12.27 1.92 2.60
C SER A 146 -11.67 3.29 2.86
N ASP A 147 -11.48 3.62 4.12
CA ASP A 147 -10.86 4.88 4.53
C ASP A 147 -9.34 4.77 4.46
N ILE A 148 -8.82 3.58 4.76
CA ILE A 148 -7.38 3.31 4.83
C ILE A 148 -7.06 2.02 4.07
N LEU A 149 -6.06 2.11 3.20
CA LEU A 149 -5.46 0.99 2.49
C LEU A 149 -4.06 0.71 3.04
N LEU A 150 -3.84 -0.52 3.48
CA LEU A 150 -2.52 -1.01 3.85
C LEU A 150 -2.02 -1.95 2.76
N MET A 151 -0.78 -1.76 2.27
CA MET A 151 -0.24 -2.57 1.18
C MET A 151 1.17 -3.07 1.52
N ASP A 152 1.37 -4.39 1.52
CA ASP A 152 2.67 -5.02 1.75
C ASP A 152 3.24 -5.54 0.44
N GLU A 153 4.19 -4.80 -0.14
CA GLU A 153 4.89 -5.11 -1.40
C GLU A 153 3.94 -5.50 -2.56
N PRO A 154 2.89 -4.68 -2.88
CA PRO A 154 1.81 -5.07 -3.79
C PRO A 154 2.24 -5.27 -5.24
N PHE A 155 3.48 -4.96 -5.61
CA PHE A 155 3.99 -5.13 -6.97
C PHE A 155 5.19 -6.08 -7.05
N SER A 156 5.58 -6.75 -5.96
CA SER A 156 6.81 -7.56 -5.88
C SER A 156 6.84 -8.75 -6.85
N ALA A 157 5.69 -9.37 -7.14
CA ALA A 157 5.59 -10.51 -8.07
C ALA A 157 5.42 -10.11 -9.55
N LEU A 158 5.44 -8.80 -9.86
CA LEU A 158 5.26 -8.30 -11.22
C LEU A 158 6.60 -8.14 -11.94
N ASP A 159 6.61 -8.44 -13.25
CA ASP A 159 7.70 -8.03 -14.12
C ASP A 159 7.81 -6.50 -14.21
N TYR A 160 8.96 -6.01 -14.64
CA TYR A 160 9.27 -4.57 -14.63
C TYR A 160 8.25 -3.74 -15.42
N GLN A 161 7.86 -4.17 -16.62
CA GLN A 161 6.93 -3.40 -17.48
C GLN A 161 5.53 -3.35 -16.88
N THR A 162 5.03 -4.50 -16.40
CA THR A 162 3.74 -4.59 -15.72
C THR A 162 3.73 -3.74 -14.45
N ARG A 163 4.81 -3.76 -13.68
CA ARG A 163 4.98 -2.95 -12.47
C ARG A 163 4.89 -1.45 -12.77
N LEU A 164 5.58 -0.96 -13.79
CA LEU A 164 5.51 0.45 -14.21
C LEU A 164 4.07 0.86 -14.57
N ARG A 165 3.36 0.03 -15.33
CA ARG A 165 1.96 0.29 -15.71
C ARG A 165 1.06 0.33 -14.46
N MET A 166 1.14 -0.68 -13.62
CA MET A 166 0.31 -0.77 -12.40
C MET A 166 0.55 0.38 -11.43
N ARG A 167 1.81 0.83 -11.27
CA ARG A 167 2.13 2.04 -10.49
C ARG A 167 1.44 3.28 -11.05
N SER A 168 1.50 3.48 -12.38
CA SER A 168 0.85 4.61 -13.03
C SER A 168 -0.67 4.56 -12.88
N GLU A 169 -1.30 3.39 -13.03
CA GLU A 169 -2.74 3.22 -12.86
C GLU A 169 -3.17 3.47 -11.40
N LEU A 170 -2.41 2.94 -10.43
CA LEU A 170 -2.68 3.22 -9.01
C LEU A 170 -2.53 4.71 -8.70
N ALA A 171 -1.50 5.37 -9.22
CA ALA A 171 -1.30 6.81 -9.03
C ALA A 171 -2.48 7.63 -9.56
N ARG A 172 -2.99 7.30 -10.76
CA ARG A 172 -4.18 7.94 -11.35
C ARG A 172 -5.44 7.70 -10.53
N LEU A 173 -5.63 6.46 -10.08
CA LEU A 173 -6.78 6.11 -9.23
C LEU A 173 -6.77 6.92 -7.94
N LEU A 174 -5.63 7.01 -7.26
CA LEU A 174 -5.49 7.76 -6.01
C LEU A 174 -5.65 9.28 -6.20
N GLU A 175 -5.34 9.82 -7.37
CA GLU A 175 -5.61 11.23 -7.70
C GLU A 175 -7.11 11.47 -7.95
N GLN A 176 -7.79 10.56 -8.64
CA GLN A 176 -9.22 10.65 -8.95
C GLN A 176 -10.11 10.34 -7.74
N ARG A 177 -9.71 9.35 -6.94
CA ARG A 177 -10.42 8.89 -5.74
C ARG A 177 -9.43 8.87 -4.56
N PRO A 178 -9.18 10.04 -3.92
CA PRO A 178 -8.22 10.13 -2.82
C PRO A 178 -8.56 9.17 -1.68
N ARG A 179 -7.59 8.37 -1.26
CA ARG A 179 -7.68 7.44 -0.13
C ARG A 179 -6.42 7.57 0.71
N THR A 180 -6.52 7.28 1.98
CA THR A 180 -5.34 7.15 2.81
C THR A 180 -4.67 5.82 2.52
N VAL A 181 -3.38 5.84 2.22
CA VAL A 181 -2.61 4.64 1.90
C VAL A 181 -1.37 4.59 2.77
N VAL A 182 -1.13 3.44 3.40
CA VAL A 182 0.16 3.12 4.01
C VAL A 182 0.73 1.93 3.25
N PHE A 183 1.85 2.15 2.61
CA PHE A 183 2.45 1.25 1.65
C PHE A 183 3.86 0.85 2.09
N VAL A 184 4.19 -0.42 2.02
CA VAL A 184 5.52 -0.94 2.34
C VAL A 184 6.16 -1.49 1.09
N THR A 185 7.38 -1.09 0.81
CA THR A 185 8.15 -1.61 -0.32
C THR A 185 9.66 -1.58 -0.03
N HIS A 186 10.41 -2.37 -0.77
CA HIS A 186 11.86 -2.24 -0.89
C HIS A 186 12.27 -1.52 -2.20
N ASP A 187 11.30 -1.18 -3.06
CA ASP A 187 11.53 -0.51 -4.34
C ASP A 187 11.46 1.02 -4.13
N ILE A 188 12.61 1.68 -4.34
CA ILE A 188 12.77 3.12 -4.14
C ILE A 188 12.02 3.92 -5.20
N GLU A 189 11.92 3.39 -6.43
CA GLU A 189 11.14 4.03 -7.50
C GLU A 189 9.65 4.07 -7.14
N GLU A 190 9.11 2.99 -6.56
CA GLU A 190 7.72 2.93 -6.08
C GLU A 190 7.48 3.99 -5.01
N ALA A 191 8.38 4.09 -4.04
CA ALA A 191 8.28 5.07 -2.97
C ALA A 191 8.28 6.49 -3.53
N ALA A 192 9.24 6.81 -4.40
CA ALA A 192 9.36 8.16 -4.98
C ALA A 192 8.19 8.54 -5.91
N GLN A 193 7.63 7.57 -6.67
CA GLN A 193 6.50 7.84 -7.57
C GLN A 193 5.17 7.99 -6.85
N LEU A 194 4.91 7.20 -5.81
CA LEU A 194 3.58 7.07 -5.21
C LEU A 194 3.39 7.90 -3.93
N ALA A 195 4.44 8.10 -3.13
CA ALA A 195 4.30 8.70 -1.81
C ALA A 195 4.01 10.21 -1.85
N ASP A 196 3.19 10.70 -0.93
CA ASP A 196 3.23 12.10 -0.49
C ASP A 196 4.35 12.27 0.54
N ARG A 197 4.58 11.22 1.35
CA ARG A 197 5.63 11.17 2.37
C ARG A 197 6.27 9.78 2.42
N VAL A 198 7.59 9.75 2.39
CA VAL A 198 8.39 8.53 2.55
C VAL A 198 8.98 8.48 3.95
N LEU A 199 8.81 7.34 4.61
CA LEU A 199 9.41 7.03 5.91
C LEU A 199 10.54 6.03 5.68
N VAL A 200 11.75 6.40 6.06
CA VAL A 200 12.91 5.50 6.01
C VAL A 200 13.08 4.86 7.39
N LEU A 201 13.05 3.54 7.43
CA LEU A 201 13.22 2.76 8.66
C LEU A 201 14.66 2.29 8.82
N SER A 202 15.15 2.27 10.08
CA SER A 202 16.46 1.70 10.44
C SER A 202 16.47 0.18 10.38
N ASN A 203 17.64 -0.42 10.61
CA ASN A 203 17.77 -1.82 10.99
C ASN A 203 17.05 -2.10 12.32
N ARG A 204 16.81 -3.41 12.60
CA ARG A 204 16.20 -3.83 13.87
C ARG A 204 17.04 -3.50 15.10
N PRO A 205 16.41 -3.05 16.19
CA PRO A 205 15.01 -2.67 16.32
C PRO A 205 14.71 -1.36 15.55
N ALA A 206 13.71 -1.43 14.63
CA ALA A 206 13.47 -0.36 13.69
C ALA A 206 12.87 0.89 14.37
N THR A 207 13.37 2.03 13.95
CA THR A 207 12.85 3.38 14.22
C THR A 207 12.68 4.11 12.89
N ILE A 208 11.94 5.22 12.87
CA ILE A 208 11.88 6.11 11.71
C ILE A 208 13.13 7.01 11.74
N CYS A 209 14.05 6.76 10.79
CA CYS A 209 15.30 7.54 10.67
C CYS A 209 15.08 8.86 9.96
N ARG A 210 14.22 8.86 8.95
CA ARG A 210 13.98 10.04 8.10
C ARG A 210 12.55 10.05 7.59
N GLU A 211 12.00 11.26 7.48
CA GLU A 211 10.76 11.55 6.77
C GLU A 211 11.07 12.49 5.60
N LEU A 212 10.61 12.10 4.41
CA LEU A 212 10.80 12.87 3.18
C LEU A 212 9.43 13.20 2.58
N HIS A 213 9.17 14.48 2.36
CA HIS A 213 7.97 14.95 1.68
C HIS A 213 8.23 15.13 0.19
N ILE A 214 7.34 14.62 -0.66
CA ILE A 214 7.42 14.76 -2.11
C ILE A 214 6.35 15.77 -2.55
N PRO A 215 6.73 17.01 -2.86
CA PRO A 215 5.77 18.11 -3.04
C PRO A 215 5.00 18.07 -4.36
N SER A 216 5.47 17.29 -5.35
CA SER A 216 4.82 17.20 -6.66
C SER A 216 3.57 16.33 -6.61
N ARG A 217 2.54 16.68 -7.41
CA ARG A 217 1.30 15.90 -7.52
C ARG A 217 1.51 14.59 -8.29
N ARG A 218 0.68 13.58 -8.01
CA ARG A 218 0.57 12.37 -8.83
C ARG A 218 -0.31 12.62 -10.06
N PRO A 219 -0.15 11.87 -11.17
CA PRO A 219 0.90 10.87 -11.41
C PRO A 219 2.26 11.51 -11.67
N ARG A 220 3.34 10.85 -11.25
CA ARG A 220 4.74 11.28 -11.44
C ARG A 220 5.47 10.32 -12.37
N HIS A 221 6.39 10.85 -13.17
CA HIS A 221 7.28 10.06 -14.00
C HIS A 221 8.62 9.85 -13.30
N LEU A 222 9.32 8.75 -13.59
CA LEU A 222 10.65 8.47 -13.03
C LEU A 222 11.69 9.55 -13.38
N THR A 223 11.45 10.28 -14.48
CA THR A 223 12.32 11.35 -14.94
C THR A 223 12.00 12.72 -14.32
N ASP A 224 10.96 12.82 -13.50
CA ASP A 224 10.61 14.08 -12.85
C ASP A 224 11.68 14.47 -11.82
N PRO A 225 12.15 15.72 -11.80
CA PRO A 225 13.21 16.15 -10.87
C PRO A 225 12.90 15.81 -9.40
N ALA A 226 11.67 16.04 -8.95
CA ALA A 226 11.26 15.73 -7.59
C ALA A 226 11.34 14.23 -7.24
N VAL A 227 11.10 13.35 -8.22
CA VAL A 227 11.22 11.88 -8.06
C VAL A 227 12.70 11.50 -8.00
N ILE A 228 13.51 12.04 -8.89
CA ILE A 228 14.98 11.80 -8.91
C ILE A 228 15.61 12.25 -7.59
N ASP A 229 15.27 13.43 -7.11
CA ASP A 229 15.81 13.95 -5.86
C ASP A 229 15.35 13.12 -4.64
N ALA A 230 14.08 12.72 -4.61
CA ALA A 230 13.57 11.82 -3.57
C ALA A 230 14.31 10.47 -3.58
N MET A 231 14.54 9.88 -4.77
CA MET A 231 15.28 8.63 -4.91
C MET A 231 16.71 8.76 -4.38
N LYS A 232 17.42 9.84 -4.71
CA LYS A 232 18.78 10.09 -4.20
C LYS A 232 18.80 10.21 -2.68
N GLU A 233 17.84 10.94 -2.10
CA GLU A 233 17.77 11.08 -0.65
C GLU A 233 17.46 9.74 0.04
N ILE A 234 16.53 8.94 -0.50
CA ILE A 234 16.22 7.61 0.04
C ILE A 234 17.47 6.71 -0.02
N LEU A 235 18.16 6.68 -1.18
CA LEU A 235 19.41 5.90 -1.36
C LEU A 235 20.46 6.29 -0.31
N LYS A 236 20.68 7.59 -0.13
CA LYS A 236 21.63 8.12 0.86
C LYS A 236 21.28 7.67 2.28
N GLU A 237 20.02 7.77 2.69
CA GLU A 237 19.58 7.35 4.04
C GLU A 237 19.69 5.83 4.24
N LEU A 238 19.54 5.04 3.18
CA LEU A 238 19.75 3.59 3.21
C LEU A 238 21.23 3.19 3.12
N GLY A 239 22.16 4.15 2.97
CA GLY A 239 23.59 3.88 2.82
C GLY A 239 23.95 3.23 1.49
N LEU A 240 23.12 3.44 0.44
CA LEU A 240 23.32 2.90 -0.90
C LEU A 240 23.99 3.94 -1.83
N PRO A 241 24.71 3.51 -2.88
CA PRO A 241 25.26 4.44 -3.87
C PRO A 241 24.16 5.28 -4.54
N THR A 242 24.40 6.59 -4.70
CA THR A 242 23.48 7.56 -5.33
C THR A 242 23.85 7.81 -6.78
#